data_c630610404e67845e32e61c1e48f155c
#
_entry.id   c630610404e67845e32e61c1e48f155c
#
_cell.length_a   1.000
_cell.length_b   1.000
_cell.length_c   1.000
_cell.angle_alpha   90.00
_cell.angle_beta   90.00
_cell.angle_gamma   90.00
#
_symmetry.space_group_name_H-M   'P 1'
#
loop_
_entity.id
_entity.type
_entity.pdbx_description
1 polymer ?
#
loop_
_entity_poly.entity_id
_entity_poly.type
_entity_poly.pdbx_seq_one_letter_code
_entity_poly.pdbx_strand_id
1 'polypeptide(L)'
;LKKGLPYYSIAREIKLKVKASVSYISDFEKHIVDIAGKKGCQGVICGHIHYPEKKMIGNVLYLNSGDWMESLSALTEDYNGNWDVYIEEKALATRQMEKETILHTELAL
;
A
#
# COMPACT_ATOMS: atom_id res chain seq x y z
N LEU A 1 -15.39 -8.01 23.83
CA LEU A 1 -16.33 -7.09 23.25
C LEU A 1 -16.91 -6.18 24.32
N LYS A 2 -16.94 -4.91 24.09
CA LYS A 2 -17.54 -3.96 25.02
C LYS A 2 -19.05 -4.22 25.11
N LYS A 3 -19.57 -4.33 26.34
CA LYS A 3 -21.00 -4.56 26.55
C LYS A 3 -21.83 -3.45 25.91
N GLY A 4 -22.83 -3.84 25.16
CA GLY A 4 -23.75 -2.90 24.52
C GLY A 4 -23.29 -2.36 23.17
N LEU A 5 -22.07 -2.69 22.73
CA LEU A 5 -21.60 -2.27 21.40
C LEU A 5 -22.10 -3.25 20.35
N PRO A 6 -22.96 -2.82 19.42
CA PRO A 6 -23.44 -3.71 18.37
C PRO A 6 -22.33 -4.17 17.44
N TYR A 7 -22.44 -5.38 16.91
CA TYR A 7 -21.49 -5.96 15.97
C TYR A 7 -21.26 -5.06 14.75
N TYR A 8 -22.33 -4.50 14.18
CA TYR A 8 -22.23 -3.65 13.01
C TYR A 8 -21.41 -2.38 13.25
N SER A 9 -21.39 -1.86 14.48
CA SER A 9 -20.59 -0.69 14.84
C SER A 9 -19.11 -0.98 14.76
N ILE A 10 -18.68 -2.18 15.15
CA ILE A 10 -17.28 -2.62 15.04
C ILE A 10 -16.88 -2.75 13.58
N ALA A 11 -17.72 -3.39 12.78
CA ALA A 11 -17.48 -3.55 11.35
C ALA A 11 -17.39 -2.20 10.63
N ARG A 12 -18.25 -1.24 11.03
CA ARG A 12 -18.22 0.13 10.50
C ARG A 12 -16.91 0.85 10.84
N GLU A 13 -16.41 0.70 12.05
CA GLU A 13 -15.12 1.28 12.44
C GLU A 13 -13.96 0.72 11.60
N ILE A 14 -13.94 -0.59 11.36
CA ILE A 14 -12.94 -1.22 10.52
C ILE A 14 -13.01 -0.66 9.10
N LYS A 15 -14.20 -0.53 8.55
CA LYS A 15 -14.43 0.03 7.21
C LYS A 15 -13.91 1.46 7.10
N LEU A 16 -14.17 2.30 8.11
CA LEU A 16 -13.69 3.68 8.12
C LEU A 16 -12.17 3.76 8.21
N LYS A 17 -11.55 2.89 8.99
CA LYS A 17 -10.09 2.81 9.08
C LYS A 17 -9.45 2.39 7.75
N VAL A 18 -10.05 1.44 7.05
CA VAL A 18 -9.59 1.01 5.73
C VAL A 18 -9.65 2.16 4.73
N LYS A 19 -10.77 2.89 4.69
CA LYS A 19 -10.92 4.06 3.83
C LYS A 19 -9.89 5.14 4.13
N ALA A 20 -9.65 5.42 5.41
CA ALA A 20 -8.66 6.41 5.83
C ALA A 20 -7.25 6.00 5.40
N SER A 21 -6.91 4.72 5.51
CA SER A 21 -5.61 4.19 5.09
C SER A 21 -5.42 4.31 3.58
N VAL A 22 -6.44 3.97 2.79
CA VAL A 22 -6.39 4.09 1.33
C VAL A 22 -6.22 5.55 0.91
N SER A 23 -6.95 6.47 1.53
CA SER A 23 -6.83 7.90 1.28
C SER A 23 -5.43 8.42 1.62
N TYR A 24 -4.87 8.01 2.75
CA TYR A 24 -3.53 8.38 3.17
C TYR A 24 -2.47 7.94 2.15
N ILE A 25 -2.55 6.69 1.69
CA ILE A 25 -1.64 6.15 0.69
C ILE A 25 -1.74 6.94 -0.62
N SER A 26 -2.95 7.18 -1.09
CA SER A 26 -3.19 7.93 -2.33
C SER A 26 -2.64 9.36 -2.25
N ASP A 27 -2.85 10.04 -1.14
CA ASP A 27 -2.36 11.41 -0.94
C ASP A 27 -0.84 11.44 -0.89
N PHE A 28 -0.22 10.49 -0.23
CA PHE A 28 1.23 10.34 -0.20
C PHE A 28 1.80 10.15 -1.61
N GLU A 29 1.22 9.25 -2.38
CA GLU A 29 1.67 8.96 -3.74
C GLU A 29 1.60 10.19 -4.63
N LYS A 30 0.49 10.92 -4.58
CA LYS A 30 0.31 12.15 -5.36
C LYS A 30 1.33 13.21 -4.98
N HIS A 31 1.59 13.36 -3.70
CA HIS A 31 2.55 14.34 -3.21
C HIS A 31 3.97 14.03 -3.68
N ILE A 32 4.39 12.77 -3.56
CA ILE A 32 5.73 12.34 -3.99
C ILE A 32 5.90 12.49 -5.50
N VAL A 33 4.90 12.10 -6.27
CA VAL A 33 4.93 12.22 -7.73
C VAL A 33 4.95 13.68 -8.18
N ASP A 34 4.24 14.55 -7.49
CA ASP A 34 4.25 16.00 -7.76
C ASP A 34 5.66 16.58 -7.59
N ILE A 35 6.34 16.22 -6.51
CA ILE A 35 7.71 16.63 -6.25
C ILE A 35 8.64 16.14 -7.37
N ALA A 36 8.54 14.87 -7.74
CA ALA A 36 9.38 14.28 -8.79
C ALA A 36 9.14 14.94 -10.14
N GLY A 37 7.88 15.20 -10.48
CA GLY A 37 7.51 15.86 -11.73
C GLY A 37 8.04 17.30 -11.82
N LYS A 38 7.93 18.05 -10.73
CA LYS A 38 8.46 19.43 -10.66
C LYS A 38 9.98 19.48 -10.81
N LYS A 39 10.67 18.42 -10.41
CA LYS A 39 12.12 18.31 -10.57
C LYS A 39 12.54 17.72 -11.91
N GLY A 40 11.60 17.39 -12.79
CA GLY A 40 11.87 16.79 -14.09
C GLY A 40 12.31 15.34 -14.03
N CYS A 41 11.99 14.63 -12.96
CA CYS A 41 12.34 13.22 -12.80
C CYS A 41 11.31 12.32 -13.48
N GLN A 42 11.78 11.25 -14.10
CA GLN A 42 10.94 10.25 -14.75
C GLN A 42 10.46 9.16 -13.81
N GLY A 43 11.07 9.05 -12.64
CA GLY A 43 10.73 8.07 -11.63
C GLY A 43 11.11 8.54 -10.25
N VAL A 44 10.55 7.89 -9.24
CA VAL A 44 10.81 8.20 -7.84
C VAL A 44 10.82 6.92 -7.03
N ILE A 45 11.79 6.82 -6.14
CA ILE A 45 11.90 5.74 -5.18
C ILE A 45 11.66 6.32 -3.80
N CYS A 46 10.78 5.68 -3.04
CA CYS A 46 10.43 6.11 -1.69
C CYS A 46 10.08 4.92 -0.80
N GLY A 47 9.85 5.18 0.45
CA GLY A 47 9.42 4.21 1.45
C GLY A 47 8.40 4.87 2.38
N HIS A 48 8.66 4.85 3.67
CA HIS A 48 7.94 5.56 4.74
C HIS A 48 6.57 4.97 5.09
N ILE A 49 5.68 4.78 4.12
CA ILE A 49 4.31 4.29 4.40
C ILE A 49 4.22 2.78 4.51
N HIS A 50 5.31 2.06 4.39
CA HIS A 50 5.38 0.60 4.49
C HIS A 50 4.41 -0.13 3.54
N TYR A 51 4.15 0.47 2.37
CA TYR A 51 3.24 -0.10 1.37
C TYR A 51 4.00 -0.23 0.04
N PRO A 52 4.49 -1.45 -0.27
CA PRO A 52 5.27 -1.66 -1.49
C PRO A 52 4.38 -1.52 -2.73
N GLU A 53 4.90 -0.83 -3.73
CA GLU A 53 4.14 -0.58 -4.96
C GLU A 53 5.07 -0.25 -6.11
N LYS A 54 4.66 -0.66 -7.30
CA LYS A 54 5.25 -0.24 -8.56
C LYS A 54 4.13 0.12 -9.51
N LYS A 55 4.05 1.37 -9.91
CA LYS A 55 3.05 1.81 -10.88
C LYS A 55 3.42 3.12 -11.55
N MET A 56 2.83 3.37 -12.69
CA MET A 56 2.90 4.68 -13.32
C MET A 56 1.82 5.59 -12.76
N ILE A 57 2.21 6.78 -12.36
CA ILE A 57 1.27 7.83 -11.98
C ILE A 57 1.55 9.02 -12.91
N GLY A 58 0.68 9.24 -13.88
CA GLY A 58 0.97 10.15 -14.97
C GLY A 58 2.19 9.65 -15.74
N ASN A 59 3.20 10.50 -15.86
CA ASN A 59 4.46 10.19 -16.57
C ASN A 59 5.59 9.79 -15.61
N VAL A 60 5.31 9.60 -14.33
CA VAL A 60 6.32 9.27 -13.32
C VAL A 60 6.17 7.83 -12.87
N LEU A 61 7.25 7.07 -12.93
CA LEU A 61 7.30 5.73 -12.37
C LEU A 61 7.42 5.84 -10.85
N TYR A 62 6.38 5.45 -10.16
CA TYR A 62 6.34 5.42 -8.69
C TYR A 62 6.79 4.06 -8.19
N LEU A 63 7.80 4.05 -7.34
CA LEU A 63 8.34 2.84 -6.71
C LEU A 63 8.40 3.05 -5.20
N ASN A 64 7.70 2.22 -4.45
CA ASN A 64 7.80 2.21 -3.00
C ASN A 64 8.39 0.87 -2.56
N SER A 65 9.46 0.93 -1.79
CA SER A 65 10.17 -0.27 -1.33
C SER A 65 9.38 -1.07 -0.29
N GLY A 66 8.36 -0.48 0.32
CA GLY A 66 7.73 -1.08 1.48
C GLY A 66 8.69 -1.10 2.67
N ASP A 67 8.74 -2.22 3.35
CA ASP A 67 9.63 -2.39 4.48
C ASP A 67 10.01 -3.87 4.66
N TRP A 68 11.02 -4.12 5.47
CA TRP A 68 11.49 -5.48 5.72
C TRP A 68 10.91 -6.11 6.99
N MET A 69 10.10 -5.36 7.75
CA MET A 69 9.50 -5.82 9.00
C MET A 69 8.08 -6.37 8.83
N GLU A 70 7.24 -5.65 8.10
CA GLU A 70 5.82 -5.99 7.91
C GLU A 70 5.55 -6.61 6.55
N SER A 71 5.97 -5.93 5.49
CA SER A 71 5.70 -6.38 4.13
C SER A 71 6.75 -7.34 3.59
N LEU A 72 7.92 -7.37 4.19
CA LEU A 72 9.07 -8.18 3.74
C LEU A 72 9.32 -7.99 2.25
N SER A 73 9.43 -6.73 1.85
CA SER A 73 9.56 -6.31 0.47
C SER A 73 10.82 -5.50 0.22
N ALA A 74 11.26 -5.50 -1.01
CA ALA A 74 12.41 -4.73 -1.45
C ALA A 74 12.24 -4.35 -2.91
N LEU A 75 12.91 -3.30 -3.34
CA LEU A 75 13.02 -2.97 -4.75
C LEU A 75 14.24 -3.67 -5.34
N THR A 76 14.08 -4.17 -6.55
CA THR A 76 15.14 -4.80 -7.30
C THR A 76 15.28 -4.16 -8.66
N GLU A 77 16.52 -4.10 -9.16
CA GLU A 77 16.80 -3.67 -10.50
C GLU A 77 17.60 -4.79 -11.19
N ASP A 78 17.17 -5.20 -12.39
CA ASP A 78 17.91 -6.20 -13.15
C ASP A 78 19.03 -5.55 -13.96
N TYR A 79 19.82 -6.38 -14.66
CA TYR A 79 20.95 -5.90 -15.48
C TYR A 79 20.51 -5.05 -16.68
N ASN A 80 19.22 -5.10 -17.05
CA ASN A 80 18.66 -4.32 -18.14
C ASN A 80 18.03 -3.01 -17.67
N GLY A 81 18.09 -2.73 -16.37
CA GLY A 81 17.51 -1.52 -15.78
C GLY A 81 16.03 -1.61 -15.49
N ASN A 82 15.48 -2.82 -15.45
CA ASN A 82 14.08 -3.01 -15.09
C ASN A 82 13.92 -3.09 -13.57
N TRP A 83 13.04 -2.26 -13.06
CA TRP A 83 12.71 -2.22 -11.64
C TRP A 83 11.52 -3.11 -11.32
N ASP A 84 11.58 -3.74 -10.16
CA ASP A 84 10.47 -4.55 -9.68
C ASP A 84 10.40 -4.53 -8.15
N VAL A 85 9.25 -4.94 -7.61
CA VAL A 85 9.05 -5.12 -6.18
C VAL A 85 9.16 -6.60 -5.88
N TYR A 86 10.17 -6.96 -5.09
CA TYR A 86 10.29 -8.30 -4.53
C TYR A 86 9.51 -8.37 -3.22
N ILE A 87 8.68 -9.39 -3.08
CA ILE A 87 7.97 -9.68 -1.83
C ILE A 87 8.29 -11.11 -1.44
N GLU A 88 8.72 -11.31 -0.21
CA GLU A 88 9.00 -12.64 0.30
C GLU A 88 7.71 -13.47 0.26
N GLU A 89 7.78 -14.70 -0.22
CA GLU A 89 6.63 -15.53 -0.56
C GLU A 89 5.66 -15.74 0.61
N LYS A 90 6.21 -15.99 1.79
CA LYS A 90 5.43 -16.17 3.00
C LYS A 90 4.67 -14.91 3.40
N ALA A 91 5.29 -13.75 3.26
CA ALA A 91 4.65 -12.46 3.52
C ALA A 91 3.53 -12.19 2.52
N LEU A 92 3.71 -12.55 1.25
CA LEU A 92 2.68 -12.40 0.22
C LEU A 92 1.42 -13.19 0.56
N ALA A 93 1.55 -14.43 1.00
CA ALA A 93 0.42 -15.27 1.41
C ALA A 93 -0.36 -14.64 2.58
N THR A 94 0.34 -14.11 3.58
CA THR A 94 -0.28 -13.42 4.72
C THR A 94 -1.04 -12.18 4.26
N ARG A 95 -0.47 -11.38 3.37
CA ARG A 95 -1.12 -10.17 2.84
C ARG A 95 -2.39 -10.50 2.06
N GLN A 96 -2.38 -11.57 1.30
CA GLN A 96 -3.58 -12.01 0.58
C GLN A 96 -4.69 -12.41 1.53
N MET A 97 -4.38 -13.13 2.59
CA MET A 97 -5.35 -13.50 3.62
C MET A 97 -5.94 -12.26 4.32
N GLU A 98 -5.12 -11.28 4.63
CA GLU A 98 -5.56 -10.01 5.23
C GLU A 98 -6.49 -9.25 4.30
N LYS A 99 -6.16 -9.15 3.02
CA LYS A 99 -7.01 -8.50 2.01
C LYS A 99 -8.36 -9.19 1.87
N GLU A 100 -8.38 -10.49 1.85
CA GLU A 100 -9.63 -11.26 1.78
C GLU A 100 -10.48 -11.02 3.02
N THR A 101 -9.89 -11.00 4.20
CA THR A 101 -10.58 -10.71 5.45
C THR A 101 -11.21 -9.32 5.42
N ILE A 102 -10.47 -8.31 4.98
CA ILE A 102 -10.97 -6.93 4.87
C ILE A 102 -12.14 -6.87 3.88
N LEU A 103 -12.00 -7.50 2.73
CA LEU A 103 -13.04 -7.53 1.71
C LEU A 103 -14.32 -8.18 2.23
N HIS A 104 -14.22 -9.32 2.93
CA HIS A 104 -15.36 -9.97 3.55
C HIS A 104 -16.03 -9.08 4.59
N THR A 105 -15.26 -8.36 5.37
CA THR A 105 -15.77 -7.41 6.35
C THR A 105 -16.56 -6.28 5.67
N GLU A 106 -16.06 -5.76 4.57
CA GLU A 106 -16.75 -4.72 3.79
C GLU A 106 -18.04 -5.24 3.17
N LEU A 107 -18.03 -6.45 2.62
CA LEU A 107 -19.21 -7.04 2.00
C LEU A 107 -20.30 -7.41 3.00
N ALA A 108 -19.94 -7.63 4.27
CA ALA A 108 -20.89 -7.94 5.34
C ALA A 108 -21.68 -6.70 5.80
N LEU A 109 -21.33 -5.53 5.34
CA LEU A 109 -22.00 -4.27 5.67
C LEU A 109 -22.99 -3.87 4.60
#